data_9027b4154d3beb5a59be3679b56565a1
#
_entry.id   9027b4154d3beb5a59be3679b56565a1
#
_cell.length_a   1.000
_cell.length_b   1.000
_cell.length_c   1.000
_cell.angle_alpha   90.00
_cell.angle_beta   90.00
_cell.angle_gamma   90.00
#
_symmetry.space_group_name_H-M   'P 1'
#
loop_
_entity.id
_entity.type
_entity.pdbx_description
1 polymer ?
#
loop_
_entity_poly.entity_id
_entity_poly.type
_entity_poly.pdbx_seq_one_letter_code
_entity_poly.pdbx_strand_id
1 'polypeptide(L)'
;SGKYATRLKSRDGKQLLVIEPEIKILKSIREKRKDIFLVGFKTTSGLSEQEQYIAGLNLLKETSCNLIFANDVITRKNMIITPEEEKYHVTTNRMEALTNLVDMAYLRSHVSFTRSTVIAGESIPWASELVPDALRKVVNHCIKNGAYKVFRGATVGHFACRIGKTTFLTSKRKTNFNDLPRIGLVKVETSGPDSVMA
;
A
#
# COMPACT_ATOMS: atom_id res chain seq x y z
N SER A 1 11.14 6.15 -31.50
CA SER A 1 12.52 5.98 -32.00
C SER A 1 13.37 7.14 -31.52
N GLY A 2 14.07 6.91 -30.39
CA GLY A 2 14.94 7.92 -29.83
C GLY A 2 16.16 8.15 -30.74
N LYS A 3 16.19 9.26 -31.44
CA LYS A 3 17.43 9.77 -31.94
C LYS A 3 18.25 10.24 -30.74
N TYR A 4 19.42 9.70 -30.56
CA TYR A 4 20.37 10.20 -29.57
C TYR A 4 20.56 11.69 -29.78
N ALA A 5 20.20 12.51 -28.81
CA ALA A 5 20.43 13.94 -28.87
C ALA A 5 21.93 14.17 -29.02
N THR A 6 22.36 14.74 -30.09
CA THR A 6 23.74 15.22 -30.28
C THR A 6 24.03 16.20 -29.15
N ARG A 7 25.19 16.05 -28.53
CA ARG A 7 25.63 16.96 -27.47
C ARG A 7 25.48 18.41 -27.93
N LEU A 8 24.69 19.19 -27.20
CA LEU A 8 24.58 20.64 -27.45
C LEU A 8 25.93 21.28 -27.20
N LYS A 9 26.44 21.92 -28.23
CA LYS A 9 27.73 22.64 -28.16
C LYS A 9 27.46 24.07 -27.73
N SER A 10 28.13 24.50 -26.66
CA SER A 10 28.04 25.90 -26.17
C SER A 10 28.41 26.95 -27.21
N ARG A 11 29.09 26.55 -28.30
CA ARG A 11 29.48 27.43 -29.42
C ARG A 11 28.35 27.70 -30.42
N ASP A 12 27.28 26.93 -30.40
CA ASP A 12 26.20 27.01 -31.40
C ASP A 12 25.21 28.15 -31.10
N GLY A 13 25.56 29.02 -30.14
CA GLY A 13 24.75 30.18 -29.80
C GLY A 13 23.44 29.81 -29.07
N LYS A 14 22.46 30.69 -29.15
CA LYS A 14 21.16 30.52 -28.52
C LYS A 14 20.34 29.47 -29.27
N GLN A 15 19.93 28.40 -28.54
CA GLN A 15 19.11 27.32 -29.10
C GLN A 15 17.72 27.31 -28.44
N LEU A 16 16.70 27.06 -29.24
CA LEU A 16 15.35 26.87 -28.77
C LEU A 16 15.07 25.35 -28.65
N LEU A 17 14.77 24.88 -27.46
CA LEU A 17 14.35 23.51 -27.22
C LEU A 17 12.84 23.46 -26.99
N VAL A 18 12.16 22.66 -27.80
CA VAL A 18 10.74 22.35 -27.56
C VAL A 18 10.69 21.11 -26.67
N ILE A 19 10.10 21.25 -25.49
CA ILE A 19 9.92 20.17 -24.52
C ILE A 19 8.43 19.82 -24.48
N GLU A 20 8.12 18.56 -24.76
CA GLU A 20 6.78 18.04 -24.73
C GLU A 20 6.62 17.02 -23.58
N PRO A 21 5.45 16.92 -22.96
CA PRO A 21 5.17 15.87 -21.98
C PRO A 21 5.27 14.48 -22.61
N GLU A 22 6.01 13.58 -21.98
CA GLU A 22 6.15 12.18 -22.41
C GLU A 22 5.42 11.24 -21.44
N ILE A 23 5.18 10.01 -21.87
CA ILE A 23 4.52 8.99 -21.07
C ILE A 23 5.34 8.70 -19.80
N LYS A 24 4.67 8.73 -18.65
CA LYS A 24 5.32 8.41 -17.37
C LYS A 24 5.73 6.94 -17.33
N ILE A 25 7.02 6.68 -17.33
CA ILE A 25 7.61 5.33 -17.35
C ILE A 25 7.06 4.46 -16.20
N LEU A 26 6.96 5.00 -14.99
CA LEU A 26 6.43 4.26 -13.84
C LEU A 26 5.03 3.69 -14.09
N LYS A 27 4.15 4.49 -14.72
CA LYS A 27 2.80 4.04 -15.06
C LYS A 27 2.83 2.91 -16.09
N SER A 28 3.62 3.05 -17.15
CA SER A 28 3.74 2.03 -18.19
C SER A 28 4.38 0.74 -17.68
N ILE A 29 5.31 0.81 -16.72
CA ILE A 29 5.85 -0.38 -16.03
C ILE A 29 4.73 -1.11 -15.29
N ARG A 30 3.94 -0.40 -14.48
CA ARG A 30 2.86 -1.01 -13.71
C ARG A 30 1.76 -1.62 -14.57
N GLU A 31 1.44 -1.00 -15.69
CA GLU A 31 0.47 -1.55 -16.65
C GLU A 31 0.91 -2.90 -17.22
N LYS A 32 2.21 -3.05 -17.49
CA LYS A 32 2.80 -4.26 -18.07
C LYS A 32 3.19 -5.31 -17.01
N ARG A 33 3.60 -4.88 -15.82
CA ARG A 33 4.15 -5.73 -14.76
C ARG A 33 3.45 -5.47 -13.45
N LYS A 34 2.35 -6.18 -13.23
CA LYS A 34 1.56 -6.11 -11.98
C LYS A 34 2.19 -6.91 -10.84
N ASP A 35 3.07 -7.83 -11.18
CA ASP A 35 3.71 -8.80 -10.29
C ASP A 35 4.94 -8.26 -9.54
N ILE A 36 5.56 -7.17 -9.99
CA ILE A 36 6.77 -6.64 -9.38
C ILE A 36 6.49 -5.68 -8.22
N PHE A 37 7.39 -5.66 -7.25
CA PHE A 37 7.42 -4.61 -6.23
C PHE A 37 8.07 -3.35 -6.82
N LEU A 38 7.28 -2.29 -6.97
CA LEU A 38 7.69 -1.06 -7.66
C LEU A 38 7.86 0.08 -6.68
N VAL A 39 9.07 0.64 -6.64
CA VAL A 39 9.40 1.83 -5.86
C VAL A 39 9.59 3.01 -6.80
N GLY A 40 8.82 4.07 -6.59
CA GLY A 40 8.95 5.32 -7.33
C GLY A 40 9.72 6.38 -6.55
N PHE A 41 10.38 7.29 -7.27
CA PHE A 41 11.08 8.42 -6.68
C PHE A 41 10.39 9.73 -7.07
N LYS A 42 10.15 10.60 -6.08
CA LYS A 42 9.59 11.94 -6.27
C LYS A 42 10.56 12.98 -5.73
N THR A 43 11.13 13.77 -6.62
CA THR A 43 11.95 14.92 -6.23
C THR A 43 11.10 16.17 -6.19
N THR A 44 11.26 16.97 -5.12
CA THR A 44 10.65 18.29 -4.94
C THR A 44 11.73 19.33 -4.65
N SER A 45 11.37 20.60 -4.67
CA SER A 45 12.30 21.70 -4.46
C SER A 45 11.67 22.78 -3.59
N GLY A 46 12.13 22.87 -2.35
CA GLY A 46 11.72 23.91 -1.41
C GLY A 46 10.28 23.77 -0.89
N LEU A 47 9.68 22.59 -0.98
CA LEU A 47 8.33 22.35 -0.46
C LEU A 47 8.36 22.13 1.07
N SER A 48 7.27 22.49 1.71
CA SER A 48 7.00 22.05 3.07
C SER A 48 6.87 20.52 3.14
N GLU A 49 7.01 19.95 4.31
CA GLU A 49 6.88 18.50 4.51
C GLU A 49 5.52 17.97 4.05
N GLN A 50 4.46 18.74 4.31
CA GLN A 50 3.10 18.35 3.91
C GLN A 50 2.91 18.41 2.40
N GLU A 51 3.41 19.43 1.73
CA GLU A 51 3.34 19.54 0.27
C GLU A 51 4.18 18.45 -0.41
N GLN A 52 5.37 18.15 0.12
CA GLN A 52 6.21 17.05 -0.34
C GLN A 52 5.49 15.70 -0.20
N TYR A 53 4.85 15.47 0.95
CA TYR A 53 4.03 14.28 1.19
C TYR A 53 2.88 14.16 0.16
N ILE A 54 2.11 15.23 -0.03
CA ILE A 54 0.99 15.25 -0.99
C ILE A 54 1.49 14.97 -2.41
N ALA A 55 2.61 15.59 -2.82
CA ALA A 55 3.20 15.37 -4.13
C ALA A 55 3.64 13.91 -4.35
N GLY A 56 4.19 13.28 -3.33
CA GLY A 56 4.56 11.87 -3.35
C GLY A 56 3.34 10.93 -3.34
N LEU A 57 2.34 11.23 -2.53
CA LEU A 57 1.10 10.46 -2.45
C LEU A 57 0.33 10.49 -3.78
N ASN A 58 0.27 11.65 -4.43
CA ASN A 58 -0.34 11.76 -5.76
C ASN A 58 0.39 10.88 -6.79
N LEU A 59 1.73 10.88 -6.78
CA LEU A 59 2.51 10.00 -7.64
C LEU A 59 2.23 8.53 -7.35
N LEU A 60 2.15 8.14 -6.07
CA LEU A 60 1.84 6.77 -5.66
C LEU A 60 0.48 6.32 -6.20
N LYS A 61 -0.56 7.13 -6.03
CA LYS A 61 -1.92 6.84 -6.52
C LYS A 61 -1.98 6.78 -8.04
N GLU A 62 -1.29 7.69 -8.73
CA GLU A 62 -1.28 7.75 -10.20
C GLU A 62 -0.55 6.57 -10.84
N THR A 63 0.51 6.09 -10.21
CA THR A 63 1.39 5.05 -10.77
C THR A 63 1.17 3.67 -10.15
N SER A 64 0.37 3.57 -9.08
CA SER A 64 0.18 2.34 -8.30
C SER A 64 1.51 1.70 -7.86
N CYS A 65 2.48 2.52 -7.48
CA CYS A 65 3.72 2.05 -6.87
C CYS A 65 3.45 1.42 -5.50
N ASN A 66 4.31 0.51 -5.08
CA ASN A 66 4.25 -0.08 -3.75
C ASN A 66 4.82 0.87 -2.67
N LEU A 67 5.82 1.67 -3.04
CA LEU A 67 6.39 2.72 -2.20
C LEU A 67 6.76 3.93 -3.07
N ILE A 68 6.73 5.11 -2.48
CA ILE A 68 7.36 6.32 -3.04
C ILE A 68 8.41 6.83 -2.07
N PHE A 69 9.60 7.04 -2.60
CA PHE A 69 10.65 7.80 -1.92
C PHE A 69 10.57 9.26 -2.36
N ALA A 70 10.10 10.14 -1.48
CA ALA A 70 10.04 11.55 -1.75
C ALA A 70 11.25 12.25 -1.12
N ASN A 71 11.98 13.03 -1.92
CA ASN A 71 13.12 13.83 -1.45
C ASN A 71 13.01 15.29 -1.93
N ASP A 72 13.35 16.22 -1.06
CA ASP A 72 13.42 17.64 -1.40
C ASP A 72 14.87 18.11 -1.49
N VAL A 73 15.22 18.78 -2.60
CA VAL A 73 16.60 19.15 -2.87
C VAL A 73 17.06 20.38 -2.07
N ILE A 74 16.14 21.21 -1.62
CA ILE A 74 16.46 22.42 -0.83
C ILE A 74 16.41 22.11 0.68
N THR A 75 15.29 21.58 1.16
CA THR A 75 15.10 21.27 2.58
C THR A 75 15.88 20.04 3.03
N ARG A 76 16.36 19.22 2.08
CA ARG A 76 17.00 17.92 2.30
C ARG A 76 16.13 16.87 2.98
N LYS A 77 14.86 17.17 3.21
CA LYS A 77 13.93 16.20 3.79
C LYS A 77 13.69 15.04 2.84
N ASN A 78 13.68 13.85 3.41
CA ASN A 78 13.36 12.59 2.74
C ASN A 78 12.23 11.91 3.51
N MET A 79 11.35 11.20 2.81
CA MET A 79 10.31 10.38 3.43
C MET A 79 9.94 9.21 2.51
N ILE A 80 9.43 8.16 3.11
CA ILE A 80 8.86 6.99 2.40
C ILE A 80 7.34 7.05 2.55
N ILE A 81 6.62 7.02 1.44
CA ILE A 81 5.17 7.07 1.39
C ILE A 81 4.63 5.71 0.96
N THR A 82 3.63 5.23 1.66
CA THR A 82 3.07 3.90 1.51
C THR A 82 1.64 3.94 0.99
N PRO A 83 1.11 2.82 0.43
CA PRO A 83 -0.27 2.72 -0.03
C PRO A 83 -1.33 2.95 1.06
N GLU A 84 -0.95 2.77 2.33
CA GLU A 84 -1.79 3.04 3.49
C GLU A 84 -1.95 4.55 3.77
N GLU A 85 -1.39 5.40 2.88
CA GLU A 85 -1.39 6.85 3.00
C GLU A 85 -0.64 7.36 4.24
N GLU A 86 0.42 6.64 4.61
CA GLU A 86 1.30 7.00 5.72
C GLU A 86 2.68 7.41 5.21
N LYS A 87 3.36 8.25 5.99
CA LYS A 87 4.75 8.64 5.76
C LYS A 87 5.64 8.08 6.86
N TYR A 88 6.74 7.48 6.45
CA TYR A 88 7.72 6.86 7.33
C TYR A 88 9.10 7.46 7.11
N HIS A 89 9.95 7.35 8.13
CA HIS A 89 11.37 7.69 8.06
C HIS A 89 11.61 9.11 7.52
N VAL A 90 10.90 10.09 8.10
CA VAL A 90 11.09 11.51 7.76
C VAL A 90 12.41 11.97 8.36
N THR A 91 13.42 12.19 7.53
CA THR A 91 14.78 12.57 7.97
C THR A 91 15.48 13.44 6.91
N THR A 92 16.45 14.21 7.34
CA THR A 92 17.35 14.94 6.44
C THR A 92 18.60 14.12 6.06
N ASN A 93 18.84 13.01 6.74
CA ASN A 93 19.91 12.08 6.43
C ASN A 93 19.51 11.18 5.27
N ARG A 94 20.04 11.46 4.08
CA ARG A 94 19.70 10.71 2.87
C ARG A 94 20.11 9.23 2.92
N MET A 95 21.26 8.92 3.52
CA MET A 95 21.73 7.52 3.61
C MET A 95 20.81 6.70 4.52
N GLU A 96 20.46 7.25 5.67
CA GLU A 96 19.50 6.64 6.58
C GLU A 96 18.15 6.39 5.88
N ALA A 97 17.64 7.40 5.17
CA ALA A 97 16.37 7.27 4.45
C ALA A 97 16.43 6.20 3.34
N LEU A 98 17.55 6.08 2.63
CA LEU A 98 17.74 5.05 1.60
C LEU A 98 17.91 3.66 2.20
N THR A 99 18.62 3.52 3.31
CA THR A 99 18.71 2.25 4.03
C THR A 99 17.34 1.77 4.48
N ASN A 100 16.57 2.65 5.12
CA ASN A 100 15.20 2.34 5.54
C ASN A 100 14.27 2.01 4.35
N LEU A 101 14.48 2.66 3.19
CA LEU A 101 13.74 2.32 1.97
C LEU A 101 14.04 0.90 1.50
N VAL A 102 15.33 0.52 1.49
CA VAL A 102 15.74 -0.83 1.08
C VAL A 102 15.18 -1.87 2.04
N ASP A 103 15.28 -1.64 3.35
CA ASP A 103 14.76 -2.55 4.37
C ASP A 103 13.24 -2.71 4.25
N MET A 104 12.52 -1.60 4.08
CA MET A 104 11.07 -1.63 3.91
C MET A 104 10.68 -2.31 2.60
N ALA A 105 11.37 -2.05 1.50
CA ALA A 105 11.14 -2.71 0.21
C ALA A 105 11.41 -4.21 0.31
N TYR A 106 12.50 -4.62 0.96
CA TYR A 106 12.83 -6.01 1.20
C TYR A 106 11.74 -6.72 2.00
N LEU A 107 11.37 -6.17 3.16
CA LEU A 107 10.33 -6.76 4.01
C LEU A 107 9.00 -6.87 3.29
N ARG A 108 8.57 -5.83 2.59
CA ARG A 108 7.26 -5.80 1.91
C ARG A 108 7.24 -6.64 0.62
N SER A 109 8.36 -6.76 -0.10
CA SER A 109 8.44 -7.57 -1.33
C SER A 109 8.44 -9.08 -1.05
N HIS A 110 8.84 -9.48 0.16
CA HIS A 110 8.82 -10.87 0.59
C HIS A 110 7.45 -11.30 1.19
N VAL A 111 6.52 -10.37 1.33
CA VAL A 111 5.14 -10.74 1.65
C VAL A 111 4.57 -11.43 0.41
N SER A 112 4.52 -12.74 0.44
CA SER A 112 3.81 -13.52 -0.58
C SER A 112 2.32 -13.25 -0.44
N PHE A 113 1.74 -12.62 -1.44
CA PHE A 113 0.30 -12.47 -1.52
C PHE A 113 -0.30 -13.84 -1.89
N THR A 114 -1.13 -14.36 -1.02
CA THR A 114 -1.87 -15.60 -1.26
C THR A 114 -3.23 -15.29 -1.83
N ARG A 115 -3.61 -15.95 -2.92
CA ARG A 115 -4.98 -15.89 -3.40
C ARG A 115 -5.87 -16.57 -2.36
N SER A 116 -6.93 -15.88 -1.93
CA SER A 116 -7.92 -16.41 -1.02
C SER A 116 -9.30 -16.41 -1.70
N THR A 117 -10.06 -17.46 -1.48
CA THR A 117 -11.41 -17.60 -2.01
C THR A 117 -12.36 -17.79 -0.84
N VAL A 118 -13.44 -17.03 -0.83
CA VAL A 118 -14.50 -17.23 0.15
C VAL A 118 -15.18 -18.56 -0.17
N ILE A 119 -15.22 -19.45 0.82
CA ILE A 119 -15.90 -20.75 0.69
C ILE A 119 -17.39 -20.48 0.68
N ALA A 120 -18.09 -20.92 -0.39
CA ALA A 120 -19.53 -20.80 -0.48
C ALA A 120 -20.22 -21.52 0.71
N GLY A 121 -21.22 -20.89 1.27
CA GLY A 121 -21.97 -21.43 2.41
C GLY A 121 -22.56 -20.34 3.28
N GLU A 122 -23.19 -20.78 4.35
CA GLU A 122 -23.75 -19.86 5.35
C GLU A 122 -22.66 -19.16 6.16
N SER A 123 -23.01 -17.98 6.65
CA SER A 123 -22.14 -17.27 7.58
C SER A 123 -21.96 -18.06 8.85
N ILE A 124 -20.73 -18.14 9.34
CA ILE A 124 -20.42 -18.77 10.61
C ILE A 124 -20.86 -17.82 11.73
N PRO A 125 -21.80 -18.20 12.58
CA PRO A 125 -22.23 -17.35 13.67
C PRO A 125 -21.06 -16.94 14.58
N TRP A 126 -21.05 -15.68 15.04
CA TRP A 126 -20.01 -15.18 15.92
C TRP A 126 -19.85 -16.02 17.22
N ALA A 127 -20.95 -16.60 17.71
CA ALA A 127 -20.97 -17.47 18.89
C ALA A 127 -20.64 -18.93 18.57
N SER A 128 -20.39 -19.31 17.33
CA SER A 128 -20.06 -20.68 16.94
C SER A 128 -18.79 -21.17 17.63
N GLU A 129 -18.73 -22.46 17.96
CA GLU A 129 -17.53 -23.14 18.47
C GLU A 129 -16.34 -23.09 17.47
N LEU A 130 -16.63 -22.95 16.19
CA LEU A 130 -15.59 -22.75 15.17
C LEU A 130 -14.85 -21.42 15.31
N VAL A 131 -15.43 -20.45 16.03
CA VAL A 131 -14.79 -19.16 16.30
C VAL A 131 -14.01 -19.26 17.61
N PRO A 132 -12.67 -19.23 17.59
CA PRO A 132 -11.88 -19.34 18.80
C PRO A 132 -12.20 -18.23 19.81
N ASP A 133 -12.29 -18.59 21.08
CA ASP A 133 -12.51 -17.61 22.17
C ASP A 133 -11.44 -16.51 22.21
N ALA A 134 -10.20 -16.87 21.91
CA ALA A 134 -9.12 -15.91 21.85
C ALA A 134 -9.39 -14.82 20.78
N LEU A 135 -9.93 -15.20 19.61
CA LEU A 135 -10.31 -14.25 18.56
C LEU A 135 -11.43 -13.33 19.06
N ARG A 136 -12.48 -13.88 19.66
CA ARG A 136 -13.59 -13.09 20.23
C ARG A 136 -13.10 -12.08 21.27
N LYS A 137 -12.25 -12.52 22.19
CA LYS A 137 -11.68 -11.67 23.24
C LYS A 137 -10.88 -10.51 22.65
N VAL A 138 -9.99 -10.80 21.70
CA VAL A 138 -9.14 -9.77 21.05
C VAL A 138 -9.98 -8.78 20.25
N VAL A 139 -10.88 -9.26 19.40
CA VAL A 139 -11.70 -8.39 18.55
C VAL A 139 -12.63 -7.52 19.41
N ASN A 140 -13.30 -8.08 20.42
CA ASN A 140 -14.14 -7.33 21.33
C ASN A 140 -13.34 -6.28 22.13
N HIS A 141 -12.13 -6.63 22.56
CA HIS A 141 -11.24 -5.68 23.22
C HIS A 141 -10.87 -4.53 22.29
N CYS A 142 -10.52 -4.81 21.03
CA CYS A 142 -10.21 -3.80 20.03
C CYS A 142 -11.42 -2.89 19.74
N ILE A 143 -12.62 -3.45 19.61
CA ILE A 143 -13.85 -2.68 19.41
C ILE A 143 -14.08 -1.74 20.61
N LYS A 144 -14.03 -2.28 21.82
CA LYS A 144 -14.26 -1.52 23.06
C LYS A 144 -13.29 -0.35 23.23
N ASN A 145 -12.06 -0.51 22.77
CA ASN A 145 -11.00 0.52 22.89
C ASN A 145 -10.89 1.40 21.65
N GLY A 146 -11.83 1.35 20.72
CA GLY A 146 -11.87 2.22 19.56
C GLY A 146 -10.75 2.00 18.54
N ALA A 147 -10.13 0.80 18.54
CA ALA A 147 -9.07 0.46 17.58
C ALA A 147 -9.58 0.38 16.13
N TYR A 148 -10.87 0.14 15.95
CA TYR A 148 -11.52 0.08 14.66
C TYR A 148 -12.42 1.29 14.45
N LYS A 149 -12.11 2.11 13.47
CA LYS A 149 -12.92 3.27 13.09
C LYS A 149 -14.04 2.85 12.13
N VAL A 150 -15.20 3.49 12.24
CA VAL A 150 -16.30 3.29 11.30
C VAL A 150 -16.25 4.35 10.22
N PHE A 151 -16.30 3.92 8.95
CA PHE A 151 -16.37 4.80 7.79
C PHE A 151 -17.47 4.32 6.84
N ARG A 152 -18.41 5.19 6.51
CA ARG A 152 -19.57 4.86 5.64
C ARG A 152 -20.32 3.60 6.07
N GLY A 153 -20.52 3.45 7.38
CA GLY A 153 -21.26 2.32 7.94
C GLY A 153 -20.51 1.00 8.09
N ALA A 154 -19.27 0.93 7.59
CA ALA A 154 -18.40 -0.23 7.72
C ALA A 154 -17.21 0.07 8.63
N THR A 155 -16.69 -0.94 9.27
CA THR A 155 -15.45 -0.82 10.06
C THR A 155 -14.24 -0.84 9.15
N VAL A 156 -13.33 0.10 9.39
CA VAL A 156 -12.01 0.12 8.74
C VAL A 156 -11.06 -0.77 9.53
N GLY A 157 -10.46 -1.74 8.88
CA GLY A 157 -9.58 -2.72 9.46
C GLY A 157 -9.99 -4.15 9.14
N HIS A 158 -9.14 -5.08 9.49
CA HIS A 158 -9.36 -6.50 9.29
C HIS A 158 -8.91 -7.29 10.49
N PHE A 159 -9.51 -8.45 10.66
CA PHE A 159 -8.99 -9.51 11.51
C PHE A 159 -9.17 -10.84 10.79
N ALA A 160 -8.29 -11.77 11.05
CA ALA A 160 -8.41 -13.14 10.57
C ALA A 160 -7.88 -14.11 11.63
N CYS A 161 -8.44 -15.29 11.66
CA CYS A 161 -7.96 -16.38 12.49
C CYS A 161 -7.82 -17.64 11.67
N ARG A 162 -6.64 -18.23 11.65
CA ARG A 162 -6.41 -19.50 11.01
C ARG A 162 -7.09 -20.62 11.78
N ILE A 163 -7.89 -21.42 11.09
CA ILE A 163 -8.61 -22.58 11.66
C ILE A 163 -8.17 -23.91 11.02
N GLY A 164 -7.34 -23.85 9.99
CA GLY A 164 -6.80 -25.01 9.31
C GLY A 164 -5.50 -24.70 8.59
N LYS A 165 -4.97 -25.66 7.84
CA LYS A 165 -3.71 -25.49 7.09
C LYS A 165 -3.80 -24.36 6.04
N THR A 166 -4.91 -24.30 5.33
CA THR A 166 -5.20 -23.35 4.23
C THR A 166 -6.45 -22.52 4.50
N THR A 167 -7.13 -22.72 5.64
CA THR A 167 -8.42 -22.12 5.96
C THR A 167 -8.32 -21.15 7.13
N PHE A 168 -9.05 -20.04 7.03
CA PHE A 168 -9.18 -19.06 8.09
C PHE A 168 -10.58 -18.42 8.12
N LEU A 169 -10.93 -17.85 9.25
CA LEU A 169 -12.14 -17.05 9.46
C LEU A 169 -11.79 -15.58 9.41
N THR A 170 -12.65 -14.79 8.79
CA THR A 170 -12.52 -13.34 8.73
C THR A 170 -13.88 -12.66 8.65
N SER A 171 -13.91 -11.34 8.87
CA SER A 171 -15.13 -10.54 8.67
C SER A 171 -15.51 -10.46 7.19
N LYS A 172 -16.79 -10.36 6.91
CA LYS A 172 -17.27 -10.00 5.57
C LYS A 172 -16.83 -8.58 5.20
N ARG A 173 -16.58 -8.35 3.93
CA ARG A 173 -16.31 -7.01 3.40
C ARG A 173 -17.47 -6.06 3.68
N LYS A 174 -17.17 -4.83 4.02
CA LYS A 174 -18.15 -3.77 4.36
C LYS A 174 -19.00 -4.07 5.61
N THR A 175 -18.52 -4.89 6.53
CA THR A 175 -19.18 -5.19 7.79
C THR A 175 -18.86 -4.13 8.84
N ASN A 176 -19.86 -3.75 9.63
CA ASN A 176 -19.63 -3.08 10.90
C ASN A 176 -19.36 -4.13 11.97
N PHE A 177 -18.23 -4.04 12.66
CA PHE A 177 -17.84 -5.07 13.64
C PHE A 177 -18.74 -5.10 14.90
N ASN A 178 -19.50 -4.04 15.15
CA ASN A 178 -20.54 -4.07 16.16
C ASN A 178 -21.70 -5.02 15.81
N ASP A 179 -21.85 -5.34 14.52
CA ASP A 179 -22.88 -6.23 14.01
C ASP A 179 -22.43 -7.70 13.88
N LEU A 180 -21.19 -8.03 14.25
CA LEU A 180 -20.65 -9.40 14.16
C LEU A 180 -21.57 -10.46 14.82
N PRO A 181 -22.19 -10.22 15.98
CA PRO A 181 -23.13 -11.18 16.57
C PRO A 181 -24.29 -11.54 15.62
N ARG A 182 -24.73 -10.61 14.80
CA ARG A 182 -25.84 -10.79 13.83
C ARG A 182 -25.38 -11.30 12.48
N ILE A 183 -24.24 -10.78 11.97
CA ILE A 183 -23.77 -11.04 10.61
C ILE A 183 -22.88 -12.27 10.52
N GLY A 184 -22.12 -12.56 11.57
CA GLY A 184 -21.15 -13.66 11.61
C GLY A 184 -19.90 -13.39 10.77
N LEU A 185 -19.15 -14.47 10.55
CA LEU A 185 -17.89 -14.50 9.81
C LEU A 185 -18.02 -15.29 8.52
N VAL A 186 -17.05 -15.13 7.64
CA VAL A 186 -16.87 -15.99 6.47
C VAL A 186 -15.65 -16.89 6.64
N LYS A 187 -15.78 -18.09 6.11
CA LYS A 187 -14.67 -19.04 5.96
C LYS A 187 -14.00 -18.79 4.62
N VAL A 188 -12.69 -18.70 4.65
CA VAL A 188 -11.87 -18.40 3.47
C VAL A 188 -10.81 -19.48 3.32
N GLU A 189 -10.54 -19.87 2.08
CA GLU A 189 -9.49 -20.80 1.74
C GLU A 189 -8.39 -20.09 0.94
N THR A 190 -7.13 -20.33 1.29
CA THR A 190 -5.98 -19.85 0.53
C THR A 190 -5.60 -20.85 -0.54
N SER A 191 -5.50 -20.40 -1.78
CA SER A 191 -5.17 -21.23 -2.93
C SER A 191 -4.01 -20.69 -3.73
N GLY A 192 -2.81 -20.70 -3.16
CA GLY A 192 -1.60 -20.30 -3.89
C GLY A 192 -1.13 -18.88 -3.65
N PRO A 193 -0.11 -18.39 -4.38
CA PRO A 193 0.69 -17.22 -4.03
C PRO A 193 0.11 -15.86 -4.45
N ASP A 194 -1.17 -15.79 -4.83
CA ASP A 194 -1.81 -14.51 -5.16
C ASP A 194 -2.72 -14.03 -4.04
N SER A 195 -2.72 -12.75 -3.71
CA SER A 195 -3.66 -12.22 -2.73
C SER A 195 -5.01 -11.92 -3.36
N VAL A 196 -6.06 -12.33 -2.68
CA VAL A 196 -7.42 -11.89 -2.95
C VAL A 196 -8.02 -11.37 -1.67
N MET A 197 -8.66 -10.22 -1.74
CA MET A 197 -9.45 -9.72 -0.61
C MET A 197 -10.69 -10.59 -0.44
N ALA A 198 -10.91 -11.05 0.78
CA ALA A 198 -12.11 -11.74 1.20
C ALA A 198 -13.33 -10.79 1.20
#